data_46c19b2923d2a8adee5679e3f5bbe142
#
_entry.id   46c19b2923d2a8adee5679e3f5bbe142
#
_cell.length_a   1.000
_cell.length_b   1.000
_cell.length_c   1.000
_cell.angle_alpha   90.00
_cell.angle_beta   90.00
_cell.angle_gamma   90.00
#
_symmetry.space_group_name_H-M   'P 1'
#
loop_
_entity.id
_entity.type
_entity.pdbx_description
1 polymer ?
#
loop_
_entity_poly.entity_id
_entity_poly.type
_entity_poly.pdbx_seq_one_letter_code
_entity_poly.pdbx_strand_id
1 'polypeptide(L)'
;AALISFAYNLGAGFYGSKGFETISKNLCEKDWQAVPGTMLLYRNPGSSFEAGLKRRRQAEGNLWKGGDQSPPPETAKLRPGSPYTSRLTPHVTLGEFALNLEERRFNEQYQLDTAATLAAFLERVRVRFGSKPVIITSGYRPPAINRSVGGASGSEHLYPAPGVGAVDFYVQGADIYAVQEYCDQNWPHSLGYGANKGFVHLGMREGGPRIRWDY
;
A
#
# COMPACT_ATOMS: atom_id res chain seq x y z
N ALA A 1 19.15 1.56 6.85
CA ALA A 1 17.68 1.56 6.89
C ALA A 1 17.14 1.18 8.28
N ALA A 2 17.55 0.04 8.90
CA ALA A 2 17.05 -0.44 10.21
C ALA A 2 17.21 0.59 11.35
N LEU A 3 18.42 1.13 11.55
CA LEU A 3 18.67 2.17 12.57
C LEU A 3 17.92 3.48 12.30
N ILE A 4 17.69 3.82 11.05
CA ILE A 4 16.89 5.01 10.70
C ILE A 4 15.43 4.82 11.16
N SER A 5 14.84 3.65 10.91
CA SER A 5 13.48 3.32 11.39
C SER A 5 13.41 3.31 12.92
N PHE A 6 14.42 2.73 13.58
CA PHE A 6 14.54 2.68 15.02
C PHE A 6 14.63 4.08 15.62
N ALA A 7 15.53 4.92 15.10
CA ALA A 7 15.72 6.31 15.52
C ALA A 7 14.47 7.18 15.28
N TYR A 8 13.78 6.98 14.16
CA TYR A 8 12.54 7.69 13.86
C TYR A 8 11.45 7.44 14.91
N ASN A 9 11.37 6.20 15.43
CA ASN A 9 10.35 5.83 16.41
C ASN A 9 10.70 6.19 17.85
N LEU A 10 11.98 6.11 18.22
CA LEU A 10 12.45 6.25 19.61
C LEU A 10 13.21 7.54 19.88
N GLY A 11 13.45 8.33 18.84
CA GLY A 11 14.23 9.57 18.88
C GLY A 11 15.63 9.40 18.29
N ALA A 12 16.07 10.39 17.52
CA ALA A 12 17.38 10.38 16.87
C ALA A 12 18.55 10.38 17.87
N GLY A 13 18.31 10.87 19.09
CA GLY A 13 19.30 10.92 20.16
C GLY A 13 19.37 9.67 21.03
N PHE A 14 18.82 8.52 20.59
CA PHE A 14 18.82 7.30 21.40
C PHE A 14 20.25 6.80 21.76
N TYR A 15 21.20 6.95 20.85
CA TYR A 15 22.56 6.48 21.04
C TYR A 15 23.25 7.22 22.19
N GLY A 16 23.74 6.48 23.19
CA GLY A 16 24.35 7.02 24.41
C GLY A 16 23.36 7.57 25.44
N SER A 17 22.06 7.57 25.17
CA SER A 17 21.06 8.08 26.10
C SER A 17 20.63 7.04 27.13
N LYS A 18 20.18 7.54 28.31
CA LYS A 18 19.62 6.71 29.38
C LYS A 18 18.45 5.86 28.85
N GLY A 19 18.47 4.57 29.19
CA GLY A 19 17.48 3.60 28.74
C GLY A 19 17.83 2.94 27.41
N PHE A 20 18.94 3.34 26.76
CA PHE A 20 19.43 2.77 25.51
C PHE A 20 20.85 2.23 25.63
N GLU A 21 21.29 1.91 26.86
CA GLU A 21 22.66 1.50 27.16
C GLU A 21 23.04 0.22 26.37
N THR A 22 22.16 -0.77 26.33
CA THR A 22 22.46 -2.07 25.70
C THR A 22 22.66 -1.92 24.19
N ILE A 23 21.78 -1.20 23.50
CA ILE A 23 21.94 -1.02 22.05
C ILE A 23 23.12 -0.12 21.72
N SER A 24 23.35 0.91 22.53
CA SER A 24 24.50 1.81 22.37
C SER A 24 25.82 1.07 22.56
N LYS A 25 25.90 0.17 23.53
CA LYS A 25 27.06 -0.70 23.75
C LYS A 25 27.31 -1.60 22.55
N ASN A 26 26.30 -2.33 22.08
CA ASN A 26 26.44 -3.24 20.95
C ASN A 26 26.90 -2.50 19.67
N LEU A 27 26.40 -1.29 19.44
CA LEU A 27 26.81 -0.47 18.30
C LEU A 27 28.27 0.04 18.45
N CYS A 28 28.64 0.44 19.65
CA CYS A 28 30.01 0.91 19.97
C CYS A 28 31.05 -0.21 19.83
N GLU A 29 30.73 -1.39 20.35
CA GLU A 29 31.59 -2.57 20.32
C GLU A 29 31.56 -3.31 18.96
N LYS A 30 30.74 -2.80 18.02
CA LYS A 30 30.51 -3.42 16.69
C LYS A 30 29.99 -4.86 16.77
N ASP A 31 29.24 -5.19 17.83
CA ASP A 31 28.55 -6.48 17.94
C ASP A 31 27.27 -6.45 17.10
N TRP A 32 27.48 -6.51 15.79
CA TRP A 32 26.39 -6.43 14.80
C TRP A 32 25.39 -7.56 14.91
N GLN A 33 25.79 -8.73 15.42
CA GLN A 33 24.92 -9.89 15.58
C GLN A 33 23.94 -9.73 16.74
N ALA A 34 24.32 -9.03 17.80
CA ALA A 34 23.45 -8.79 18.95
C ALA A 34 22.40 -7.68 18.69
N VAL A 35 22.64 -6.76 17.74
CA VAL A 35 21.77 -5.61 17.48
C VAL A 35 20.30 -5.99 17.24
N PRO A 36 19.94 -6.99 16.40
CA PRO A 36 18.54 -7.36 16.19
C PRO A 36 17.82 -7.84 17.45
N GLY A 37 18.49 -8.65 18.24
CA GLY A 37 17.96 -9.12 19.54
C GLY A 37 17.76 -7.97 20.53
N THR A 38 18.70 -7.05 20.55
CA THR A 38 18.65 -5.86 21.41
C THR A 38 17.52 -4.92 21.02
N MET A 39 17.25 -4.73 19.73
CA MET A 39 16.11 -3.92 19.27
C MET A 39 14.78 -4.41 19.87
N LEU A 40 14.60 -5.71 20.04
CA LEU A 40 13.39 -6.29 20.63
C LEU A 40 13.13 -5.90 22.09
N LEU A 41 14.13 -5.40 22.81
CA LEU A 41 13.95 -4.92 24.18
C LEU A 41 13.09 -3.63 24.21
N TYR A 42 13.08 -2.84 23.13
CA TYR A 42 12.41 -1.55 23.04
C TYR A 42 10.97 -1.66 22.51
N ARG A 43 10.17 -2.55 23.14
CA ARG A 43 8.78 -2.81 22.77
C ARG A 43 7.74 -2.28 23.74
N ASN A 44 8.20 -1.57 24.81
CA ASN A 44 7.36 -1.06 25.90
C ASN A 44 6.47 -2.16 26.53
N PRO A 45 7.08 -3.12 27.25
CA PRO A 45 6.36 -4.28 27.80
C PRO A 45 5.19 -3.86 28.71
N GLY A 46 4.05 -4.56 28.60
CA GLY A 46 2.86 -4.30 29.40
C GLY A 46 1.98 -3.15 28.91
N SER A 47 2.38 -2.42 27.87
CA SER A 47 1.53 -1.39 27.26
C SER A 47 0.57 -1.94 26.22
N SER A 48 -0.53 -1.22 25.96
CA SER A 48 -1.47 -1.55 24.88
C SER A 48 -0.81 -1.54 23.48
N PHE A 49 0.38 -0.93 23.35
CA PHE A 49 1.14 -0.84 22.11
C PHE A 49 2.21 -1.93 21.95
N GLU A 50 2.43 -2.77 22.98
CA GLU A 50 3.52 -3.74 22.98
C GLU A 50 3.52 -4.65 21.76
N ALA A 51 2.36 -5.19 21.38
CA ALA A 51 2.25 -6.10 20.25
C ALA A 51 2.64 -5.43 18.91
N GLY A 52 2.26 -4.17 18.73
CA GLY A 52 2.63 -3.36 17.56
C GLY A 52 4.13 -3.06 17.53
N LEU A 53 4.67 -2.62 18.67
CA LEU A 53 6.09 -2.31 18.83
C LEU A 53 6.96 -3.56 18.66
N LYS A 54 6.54 -4.71 19.16
CA LYS A 54 7.24 -5.98 18.98
C LYS A 54 7.36 -6.34 17.49
N ARG A 55 6.26 -6.24 16.73
CA ARG A 55 6.29 -6.47 15.27
C ARG A 55 7.24 -5.51 14.56
N ARG A 56 7.23 -4.23 14.95
CA ARG A 56 8.12 -3.22 14.38
C ARG A 56 9.59 -3.54 14.67
N ARG A 57 9.95 -3.83 15.92
CA ARG A 57 11.31 -4.24 16.31
C ARG A 57 11.78 -5.48 15.57
N GLN A 58 10.87 -6.44 15.37
CA GLN A 58 11.15 -7.65 14.59
C GLN A 58 11.49 -7.32 13.13
N ALA A 59 10.70 -6.44 12.50
CA ALA A 59 10.95 -6.01 11.13
C ALA A 59 12.28 -5.25 10.99
N GLU A 60 12.60 -4.37 11.93
CA GLU A 60 13.89 -3.65 11.98
C GLU A 60 15.06 -4.62 12.18
N GLY A 61 14.92 -5.61 13.05
CA GLY A 61 15.93 -6.65 13.25
C GLY A 61 16.16 -7.51 12.01
N ASN A 62 15.10 -7.85 11.29
CA ASN A 62 15.20 -8.57 10.02
C ASN A 62 15.90 -7.72 8.95
N LEU A 63 15.53 -6.43 8.87
CA LEU A 63 16.19 -5.48 7.95
C LEU A 63 17.68 -5.28 8.27
N TRP A 64 18.06 -5.35 9.55
CA TRP A 64 19.45 -5.29 10.00
C TRP A 64 20.27 -6.49 9.53
N LYS A 65 19.74 -7.67 9.65
CA LYS A 65 20.39 -8.94 9.23
C LYS A 65 20.62 -9.05 7.71
N GLY A 66 20.34 -7.98 6.99
CA GLY A 66 20.45 -7.95 5.54
C GLY A 66 19.10 -8.14 4.86
N GLY A 67 18.00 -8.06 5.66
CA GLY A 67 16.69 -8.50 5.24
C GLY A 67 16.86 -9.84 4.53
N ASP A 68 16.11 -10.83 4.80
CA ASP A 68 16.24 -12.06 4.03
C ASP A 68 16.52 -11.68 2.56
N GLN A 69 17.80 -11.85 2.10
CA GLN A 69 18.19 -11.62 0.70
C GLN A 69 17.65 -12.78 -0.16
N SER A 70 16.79 -13.59 0.45
CA SER A 70 15.80 -14.28 -0.33
C SER A 70 15.09 -13.18 -1.12
N PRO A 71 15.14 -13.17 -2.43
CA PRO A 71 14.29 -12.30 -3.24
C PRO A 71 12.90 -12.44 -2.62
N PRO A 72 12.18 -11.34 -2.27
CA PRO A 72 10.93 -11.39 -1.52
C PRO A 72 10.17 -12.55 -2.12
N PRO A 73 9.78 -13.61 -1.31
CA PRO A 73 9.42 -14.93 -1.79
C PRO A 73 8.65 -14.70 -3.05
N GLU A 74 9.22 -15.12 -4.19
CA GLU A 74 8.84 -14.79 -5.58
C GLU A 74 7.34 -14.67 -5.52
N THR A 75 6.80 -13.45 -5.58
CA THR A 75 5.57 -13.06 -4.91
C THR A 75 4.55 -14.05 -5.38
N ALA A 76 4.22 -15.03 -4.54
CA ALA A 76 3.48 -16.22 -4.95
C ALA A 76 2.28 -15.64 -5.68
N LYS A 77 2.28 -15.74 -7.04
CA LYS A 77 1.44 -14.93 -7.93
C LYS A 77 0.06 -14.92 -7.32
N LEU A 78 -0.42 -13.77 -6.88
CA LEU A 78 -1.70 -13.66 -6.21
C LEU A 78 -2.74 -14.38 -7.04
N ARG A 79 -3.57 -15.18 -6.39
CA ARG A 79 -4.60 -15.97 -7.05
C ARG A 79 -5.96 -15.54 -6.53
N PRO A 80 -7.02 -15.73 -7.29
CA PRO A 80 -8.37 -15.67 -6.75
C PRO A 80 -8.46 -16.49 -5.45
N GLY A 81 -8.99 -15.91 -4.38
CA GLY A 81 -8.99 -16.52 -3.05
C GLY A 81 -7.80 -16.20 -2.14
N SER A 82 -6.77 -15.50 -2.64
CA SER A 82 -5.67 -15.02 -1.77
C SER A 82 -6.22 -14.17 -0.62
N PRO A 83 -5.59 -14.22 0.59
CA PRO A 83 -6.01 -13.40 1.73
C PRO A 83 -6.02 -11.91 1.39
N TYR A 84 -6.95 -11.15 1.94
CA TYR A 84 -7.04 -9.69 1.73
C TYR A 84 -5.82 -8.93 2.23
N THR A 85 -5.08 -9.50 3.18
CA THR A 85 -3.79 -8.95 3.65
C THR A 85 -2.66 -9.13 2.65
N SER A 86 -2.87 -9.91 1.58
CA SER A 86 -1.88 -10.09 0.51
C SER A 86 -1.64 -8.77 -0.22
N ARG A 87 -0.39 -8.50 -0.51
CA ARG A 87 0.03 -7.24 -1.10
C ARG A 87 0.04 -7.32 -2.61
N LEU A 88 -0.64 -6.38 -3.26
CA LEU A 88 -0.50 -6.08 -4.70
C LEU A 88 0.80 -5.33 -4.97
N THR A 89 1.15 -4.41 -4.05
CA THR A 89 2.38 -3.62 -4.04
C THR A 89 2.85 -3.40 -2.60
N PRO A 90 4.03 -2.81 -2.33
CA PRO A 90 4.51 -2.62 -0.95
C PRO A 90 3.53 -1.93 0.00
N HIS A 91 2.64 -1.07 -0.50
CA HIS A 91 1.73 -0.28 0.34
C HIS A 91 0.24 -0.45 0.00
N VAL A 92 -0.10 -1.29 -0.99
CA VAL A 92 -1.48 -1.55 -1.38
C VAL A 92 -1.77 -3.03 -1.28
N THR A 93 -2.86 -3.38 -0.61
CA THR A 93 -3.31 -4.76 -0.40
C THR A 93 -4.47 -5.12 -1.34
N LEU A 94 -4.68 -6.42 -1.52
CA LEU A 94 -5.83 -6.95 -2.25
C LEU A 94 -7.15 -6.52 -1.59
N GLY A 95 -7.17 -6.50 -0.25
CA GLY A 95 -8.36 -6.12 0.51
C GLY A 95 -8.80 -4.69 0.28
N GLU A 96 -7.87 -3.75 0.04
CA GLU A 96 -8.24 -2.36 -0.26
C GLU A 96 -9.01 -2.24 -1.57
N PHE A 97 -8.64 -3.00 -2.61
CA PHE A 97 -9.40 -3.04 -3.86
C PHE A 97 -10.77 -3.71 -3.74
N ALA A 98 -10.92 -4.65 -2.81
CA ALA A 98 -12.18 -5.32 -2.50
C ALA A 98 -12.96 -4.63 -1.36
N LEU A 99 -12.46 -3.53 -0.80
CA LEU A 99 -12.96 -2.88 0.41
C LEU A 99 -13.13 -3.85 1.60
N ASN A 100 -12.31 -4.92 1.64
CA ASN A 100 -12.36 -6.03 2.60
C ASN A 100 -13.74 -6.76 2.67
N LEU A 101 -14.54 -6.69 1.59
CA LEU A 101 -15.86 -7.30 1.50
C LEU A 101 -15.79 -8.60 0.69
N GLU A 102 -16.27 -9.72 1.24
CA GLU A 102 -16.23 -11.03 0.58
C GLU A 102 -17.00 -11.04 -0.75
N GLU A 103 -18.09 -10.33 -0.82
CA GLU A 103 -18.89 -10.17 -2.04
C GLU A 103 -18.17 -9.39 -3.16
N ARG A 104 -17.02 -8.76 -2.84
CA ARG A 104 -16.13 -8.07 -3.81
C ARG A 104 -14.83 -8.84 -4.07
N ARG A 105 -14.78 -10.11 -3.72
CA ARG A 105 -13.60 -10.93 -3.97
C ARG A 105 -13.40 -11.12 -5.48
N PHE A 106 -12.18 -10.90 -5.90
CA PHE A 106 -11.78 -11.23 -7.28
C PHE A 106 -11.91 -12.74 -7.52
N ASN A 107 -12.43 -13.13 -8.66
CA ASN A 107 -12.64 -14.53 -9.06
C ASN A 107 -11.83 -14.94 -10.28
N GLU A 108 -11.22 -13.99 -10.99
CA GLU A 108 -10.41 -14.22 -12.17
C GLU A 108 -8.99 -13.68 -12.01
N GLN A 109 -8.00 -14.39 -12.56
CA GLN A 109 -6.60 -13.99 -12.45
C GLN A 109 -6.33 -12.64 -13.11
N TYR A 110 -6.92 -12.38 -14.28
CA TYR A 110 -6.72 -11.11 -14.99
C TYR A 110 -7.22 -9.89 -14.21
N GLN A 111 -8.20 -10.07 -13.33
CA GLN A 111 -8.67 -8.99 -12.45
C GLN A 111 -7.59 -8.58 -11.45
N LEU A 112 -6.90 -9.57 -10.88
CA LEU A 112 -5.77 -9.35 -9.97
C LEU A 112 -4.58 -8.69 -10.70
N ASP A 113 -4.28 -9.16 -11.92
CA ASP A 113 -3.19 -8.62 -12.73
C ASP A 113 -3.49 -7.14 -13.10
N THR A 114 -4.74 -6.81 -13.43
CA THR A 114 -5.20 -5.44 -13.67
C THR A 114 -5.13 -4.58 -12.40
N ALA A 115 -5.60 -5.11 -11.26
CA ALA A 115 -5.51 -4.41 -9.97
C ALA A 115 -4.06 -4.14 -9.56
N ALA A 116 -3.14 -5.08 -9.83
CA ALA A 116 -1.70 -4.90 -9.57
C ALA A 116 -1.10 -3.76 -10.43
N THR A 117 -1.52 -3.63 -11.68
CA THR A 117 -1.10 -2.54 -12.56
C THR A 117 -1.59 -1.17 -12.05
N LEU A 118 -2.85 -1.08 -11.64
CA LEU A 118 -3.41 0.12 -11.02
C LEU A 118 -2.68 0.46 -9.71
N ALA A 119 -2.46 -0.55 -8.85
CA ALA A 119 -1.74 -0.39 -7.58
C ALA A 119 -0.30 0.11 -7.79
N ALA A 120 0.40 -0.37 -8.82
CA ALA A 120 1.74 0.12 -9.15
C ALA A 120 1.75 1.61 -9.52
N PHE A 121 0.72 2.12 -10.16
CA PHE A 121 0.60 3.56 -10.41
C PHE A 121 0.25 4.33 -9.12
N LEU A 122 -0.60 3.77 -8.25
CA LEU A 122 -0.88 4.37 -6.94
C LEU A 122 0.38 4.54 -6.08
N GLU A 123 1.35 3.64 -6.18
CA GLU A 123 2.66 3.83 -5.52
C GLU A 123 3.41 5.05 -6.06
N ARG A 124 3.36 5.31 -7.38
CA ARG A 124 3.95 6.51 -7.97
C ARG A 124 3.25 7.77 -7.47
N VAL A 125 1.92 7.76 -7.40
CA VAL A 125 1.12 8.85 -6.81
C VAL A 125 1.53 9.04 -5.35
N ARG A 126 1.60 7.96 -4.56
CA ARG A 126 2.01 8.01 -3.16
C ARG A 126 3.36 8.70 -2.97
N VAL A 127 4.37 8.30 -3.74
CA VAL A 127 5.72 8.89 -3.68
C VAL A 127 5.69 10.37 -4.06
N ARG A 128 4.97 10.74 -5.12
CA ARG A 128 4.84 12.13 -5.61
C ARG A 128 4.28 13.06 -4.54
N PHE A 129 3.36 12.57 -3.70
CA PHE A 129 2.70 13.36 -2.65
C PHE A 129 3.29 13.13 -1.25
N GLY A 130 4.61 12.87 -1.17
CA GLY A 130 5.36 12.81 0.10
C GLY A 130 5.15 11.53 0.88
N SER A 131 4.92 10.40 0.19
CA SER A 131 4.71 9.07 0.79
C SER A 131 3.51 9.01 1.75
N LYS A 132 2.53 9.87 1.54
CA LYS A 132 1.28 9.90 2.31
C LYS A 132 0.40 8.69 1.97
N PRO A 133 -0.50 8.27 2.88
CA PRO A 133 -1.43 7.19 2.61
C PRO A 133 -2.33 7.48 1.40
N VAL A 134 -2.43 6.51 0.50
CA VAL A 134 -3.45 6.47 -0.56
C VAL A 134 -4.64 5.71 0.01
N ILE A 135 -5.80 6.31 -0.01
CA ILE A 135 -7.04 5.72 0.52
C ILE A 135 -7.92 5.33 -0.65
N ILE A 136 -8.14 4.04 -0.84
CA ILE A 136 -9.01 3.50 -1.87
C ILE A 136 -10.45 3.53 -1.36
N THR A 137 -11.33 4.18 -2.10
CA THR A 137 -12.76 4.32 -1.78
C THR A 137 -13.64 3.41 -2.62
N SER A 138 -13.17 2.95 -3.77
CA SER A 138 -13.82 1.92 -4.59
C SER A 138 -12.78 1.24 -5.48
N GLY A 139 -12.86 -0.07 -5.57
CA GLY A 139 -12.09 -0.90 -6.50
C GLY A 139 -13.02 -1.80 -7.30
N TYR A 140 -12.82 -3.13 -7.23
CA TYR A 140 -13.65 -4.10 -7.92
C TYR A 140 -15.11 -4.08 -7.42
N ARG A 141 -16.03 -4.06 -8.36
CA ARG A 141 -17.48 -4.15 -8.13
C ARG A 141 -18.07 -5.28 -8.99
N PRO A 142 -18.39 -6.45 -8.42
CA PRO A 142 -19.17 -7.47 -9.13
C PRO A 142 -20.48 -6.91 -9.68
N PRO A 143 -21.08 -7.51 -10.71
CA PRO A 143 -22.26 -6.95 -11.37
C PRO A 143 -23.44 -6.63 -10.44
N ALA A 144 -23.67 -7.44 -9.41
CA ALA A 144 -24.73 -7.19 -8.41
C ALA A 144 -24.46 -5.92 -7.60
N ILE A 145 -23.22 -5.76 -7.11
CA ILE A 145 -22.78 -4.58 -6.36
C ILE A 145 -22.82 -3.34 -7.27
N ASN A 146 -22.32 -3.45 -8.52
CA ASN A 146 -22.34 -2.33 -9.44
C ASN A 146 -23.76 -1.81 -9.67
N ARG A 147 -24.74 -2.72 -9.87
CA ARG A 147 -26.16 -2.35 -9.99
C ARG A 147 -26.72 -1.70 -8.73
N SER A 148 -26.40 -2.24 -7.55
CA SER A 148 -26.94 -1.72 -6.28
C SER A 148 -26.47 -0.29 -5.96
N VAL A 149 -25.30 0.11 -6.47
CA VAL A 149 -24.78 1.48 -6.31
C VAL A 149 -25.09 2.40 -7.50
N GLY A 150 -25.94 1.96 -8.45
CA GLY A 150 -26.30 2.74 -9.63
C GLY A 150 -25.16 2.89 -10.65
N GLY A 151 -24.18 2.00 -10.64
CA GLY A 151 -23.06 2.05 -11.55
C GLY A 151 -23.48 1.70 -13.00
N ALA A 152 -22.84 2.36 -13.98
CA ALA A 152 -23.07 2.11 -15.40
C ALA A 152 -22.81 0.64 -15.76
N SER A 153 -23.57 0.10 -16.72
CA SER A 153 -23.43 -1.29 -17.19
C SER A 153 -22.06 -1.58 -17.82
N GLY A 154 -21.41 -0.55 -18.40
CA GLY A 154 -20.07 -0.62 -18.97
C GLY A 154 -18.98 -0.08 -18.03
N SER A 155 -19.22 -0.03 -16.71
CA SER A 155 -18.27 0.48 -15.73
C SER A 155 -16.95 -0.32 -15.72
N GLU A 156 -15.82 0.38 -15.69
CA GLU A 156 -14.51 -0.24 -15.55
C GLU A 156 -14.32 -0.93 -14.19
N HIS A 157 -15.07 -0.53 -13.16
CA HIS A 157 -15.09 -1.22 -11.86
C HIS A 157 -15.61 -2.67 -11.92
N LEU A 158 -16.25 -3.07 -13.00
CA LEU A 158 -16.67 -4.46 -13.22
C LEU A 158 -15.49 -5.39 -13.50
N TYR A 159 -14.36 -4.87 -13.94
CA TYR A 159 -13.20 -5.67 -14.39
C TYR A 159 -13.64 -6.75 -15.40
N PRO A 160 -14.31 -6.37 -16.50
CA PRO A 160 -15.01 -7.32 -17.36
C PRO A 160 -14.08 -8.12 -18.28
N ALA A 161 -12.84 -7.70 -18.46
CA ALA A 161 -11.86 -8.31 -19.34
C ALA A 161 -10.42 -8.04 -18.88
N PRO A 162 -9.42 -8.80 -19.35
CA PRO A 162 -8.01 -8.51 -19.13
C PRO A 162 -7.67 -7.06 -19.49
N GLY A 163 -6.91 -6.39 -18.62
CA GLY A 163 -6.51 -4.99 -18.81
C GLY A 163 -7.64 -3.96 -18.68
N VAL A 164 -8.83 -4.35 -18.22
CA VAL A 164 -9.93 -3.42 -17.94
C VAL A 164 -10.25 -3.45 -16.45
N GLY A 165 -10.15 -2.27 -15.80
CA GLY A 165 -10.44 -2.11 -14.38
C GLY A 165 -10.38 -0.67 -13.94
N ALA A 166 -10.80 -0.40 -12.69
CA ALA A 166 -10.75 0.94 -12.14
C ALA A 166 -10.55 0.96 -10.62
N VAL A 167 -10.06 2.08 -10.13
CA VAL A 167 -9.96 2.39 -8.70
C VAL A 167 -10.32 3.86 -8.47
N ASP A 168 -11.14 4.11 -7.45
CA ASP A 168 -11.42 5.44 -6.92
C ASP A 168 -10.60 5.62 -5.65
N PHE A 169 -9.92 6.75 -5.52
CA PHE A 169 -9.03 6.99 -4.38
C PHE A 169 -8.82 8.49 -4.12
N TYR A 170 -8.25 8.78 -2.96
CA TYR A 170 -7.64 10.07 -2.63
C TYR A 170 -6.32 9.86 -1.87
N VAL A 171 -5.51 10.89 -1.77
CA VAL A 171 -4.28 10.90 -0.96
C VAL A 171 -4.55 11.69 0.31
N GLN A 172 -4.42 11.05 1.47
CA GLN A 172 -4.71 11.66 2.76
C GLN A 172 -3.83 12.90 3.02
N GLY A 173 -4.48 14.04 3.26
CA GLY A 173 -3.78 15.30 3.53
C GLY A 173 -3.02 15.89 2.33
N ALA A 174 -3.35 15.50 1.09
CA ALA A 174 -2.95 16.17 -0.13
C ALA A 174 -4.14 16.91 -0.74
N ASP A 175 -3.83 17.95 -1.53
CA ASP A 175 -4.85 18.63 -2.34
C ASP A 175 -5.32 17.66 -3.44
N ILE A 176 -6.61 17.37 -3.45
CA ILE A 176 -7.19 16.39 -4.37
C ILE A 176 -7.14 16.85 -5.83
N TYR A 177 -7.22 18.16 -6.09
CA TYR A 177 -7.09 18.70 -7.44
C TYR A 177 -5.67 18.55 -7.97
N ALA A 178 -4.66 18.76 -7.13
CA ALA A 178 -3.26 18.49 -7.49
C ALA A 178 -3.01 16.99 -7.74
N VAL A 179 -3.67 16.10 -6.97
CA VAL A 179 -3.60 14.64 -7.22
C VAL A 179 -4.22 14.30 -8.56
N GLN A 180 -5.40 14.84 -8.87
CA GLN A 180 -6.09 14.63 -10.14
C GLN A 180 -5.27 15.15 -11.33
N GLU A 181 -4.69 16.33 -11.23
CA GLU A 181 -3.82 16.90 -12.27
C GLU A 181 -2.60 16.03 -12.53
N TYR A 182 -1.93 15.56 -11.46
CA TYR A 182 -0.81 14.63 -11.60
C TYR A 182 -1.22 13.33 -12.30
N CYS A 183 -2.37 12.76 -11.95
CA CYS A 183 -2.89 11.58 -12.61
C CYS A 183 -3.22 11.86 -14.09
N ASP A 184 -3.81 13.01 -14.39
CA ASP A 184 -4.11 13.38 -15.76
C ASP A 184 -2.85 13.47 -16.63
N GLN A 185 -1.80 14.08 -16.13
CA GLN A 185 -0.54 14.22 -16.85
C GLN A 185 0.22 12.89 -17.04
N ASN A 186 0.09 11.94 -16.11
CA ASN A 186 0.96 10.77 -16.02
C ASN A 186 0.27 9.44 -16.26
N TRP A 187 -1.07 9.38 -16.32
CA TRP A 187 -1.83 8.16 -16.56
C TRP A 187 -2.29 8.04 -18.01
N PRO A 188 -1.85 7.00 -18.74
CA PRO A 188 -2.08 6.90 -20.19
C PRO A 188 -3.47 6.39 -20.57
N HIS A 189 -4.24 5.86 -19.60
CA HIS A 189 -5.56 5.26 -19.84
C HIS A 189 -6.70 6.22 -19.48
N SER A 190 -7.85 5.70 -19.07
CA SER A 190 -9.04 6.47 -18.69
C SER A 190 -8.89 7.13 -17.32
N LEU A 191 -9.44 8.33 -17.17
CA LEU A 191 -9.48 9.09 -15.91
C LEU A 191 -10.76 9.92 -15.84
N GLY A 192 -11.48 9.78 -14.73
CA GLY A 192 -12.64 10.60 -14.41
C GLY A 192 -12.30 11.70 -13.40
N TYR A 193 -12.71 12.91 -13.69
CA TYR A 193 -12.47 14.09 -12.86
C TYR A 193 -13.47 14.14 -11.70
N GLY A 194 -13.16 13.39 -10.63
CA GLY A 194 -13.99 13.28 -9.43
C GLY A 194 -13.52 14.12 -8.25
N ALA A 195 -12.53 15.02 -8.41
CA ALA A 195 -11.98 15.82 -7.33
C ALA A 195 -13.03 16.66 -6.60
N ASN A 196 -14.02 17.21 -7.31
CA ASN A 196 -15.17 17.93 -6.75
C ASN A 196 -16.09 17.06 -5.89
N LYS A 197 -15.98 15.74 -5.99
CA LYS A 197 -16.72 14.73 -5.21
C LYS A 197 -15.85 14.02 -4.18
N GLY A 198 -14.58 14.41 -4.06
CA GLY A 198 -13.66 13.91 -3.05
C GLY A 198 -12.86 12.65 -3.45
N PHE A 199 -12.81 12.29 -4.73
CA PHE A 199 -12.01 11.16 -5.22
C PHE A 199 -11.40 11.45 -6.60
N VAL A 200 -10.42 10.65 -7.00
CA VAL A 200 -9.91 10.56 -8.36
C VAL A 200 -10.26 9.19 -8.90
N HIS A 201 -10.92 9.12 -10.05
CA HIS A 201 -11.19 7.85 -10.73
C HIS A 201 -10.04 7.54 -11.70
N LEU A 202 -9.35 6.46 -11.43
CA LEU A 202 -8.30 5.94 -12.28
C LEU A 202 -8.80 4.67 -12.96
N GLY A 203 -9.09 4.75 -14.24
CA GLY A 203 -9.54 3.63 -15.05
C GLY A 203 -8.43 3.11 -15.96
N MET A 204 -8.54 1.85 -16.35
CA MET A 204 -7.64 1.18 -17.29
C MET A 204 -8.45 0.48 -18.37
N ARG A 205 -8.08 0.73 -19.63
CA ARG A 205 -8.53 -0.03 -20.80
C ARG A 205 -7.30 -0.25 -21.67
N GLU A 206 -6.68 -1.39 -21.50
CA GLU A 206 -5.47 -1.72 -22.25
C GLU A 206 -5.79 -1.76 -23.77
N GLY A 207 -4.93 -1.12 -24.56
CA GLY A 207 -5.16 -0.98 -26.02
C GLY A 207 -6.25 0.02 -26.42
N GLY A 208 -6.96 0.62 -25.45
CA GLY A 208 -7.95 1.66 -25.71
C GLY A 208 -7.35 3.08 -25.75
N PRO A 209 -8.11 4.07 -26.26
CA PRO A 209 -7.66 5.45 -26.26
C PRO A 209 -7.60 6.04 -24.84
N ARG A 210 -6.79 7.10 -24.69
CA ARG A 210 -6.80 7.94 -23.50
C ARG A 210 -8.13 8.70 -23.42
N ILE A 211 -8.93 8.44 -22.39
CA ILE A 211 -10.27 9.02 -22.20
C ILE A 211 -10.28 9.88 -20.93
N ARG A 212 -11.00 11.00 -20.98
CA ARG A 212 -11.25 11.91 -19.86
C ARG A 212 -12.72 12.28 -19.81
N TRP A 213 -13.30 12.36 -18.61
CA TRP A 213 -14.68 12.82 -18.42
C TRP A 213 -14.86 13.44 -17.02
N ASP A 214 -15.89 14.28 -16.91
CA ASP A 214 -16.35 14.86 -15.65
C ASP A 214 -17.38 13.96 -14.98
N TYR A 215 -17.39 13.96 -13.64
CA TYR A 215 -18.38 13.27 -12.82
C TYR A 215 -19.55 14.18 -12.44
#